data_21d3b0d9abb3f902d7a09dfe50f223fd
#
_entry.id   21d3b0d9abb3f902d7a09dfe50f223fd
#
_cell.length_a   1.000
_cell.length_b   1.000
_cell.length_c   1.000
_cell.angle_alpha   90.00
_cell.angle_beta   90.00
_cell.angle_gamma   90.00
#
_symmetry.space_group_name_H-M   'P 1'
#
loop_
_entity.id
_entity.type
_entity.pdbx_description
1 polymer ?
#
loop_
_entity_poly.entity_id
_entity_poly.type
_entity_poly.pdbx_seq_one_letter_code
_entity_poly.pdbx_strand_id
1 'polypeptide(L)'
;MVFKDDPFGYVAQLSAYAQANNAKEAGWVVIDKTTGQIAYCPVHQMEMINASQKIDYLRNAIKDSEPPARCYDDVPDGKSGNMQLSVGCNYCPHKFDCWSDANNGKGLRAFQYANNIKYLTNVDREPNVPEIQI
;
A
#
# COMPACT_ATOMS: atom_id res chain seq x y z
N MET A 1 -0.73 -10.21 -6.42
CA MET A 1 -1.40 -9.18 -7.22
C MET A 1 -2.11 -8.24 -6.27
N VAL A 2 -1.59 -7.06 -6.06
CA VAL A 2 -2.25 -6.00 -5.27
C VAL A 2 -3.09 -5.22 -6.27
N PHE A 3 -4.39 -5.06 -5.99
CA PHE A 3 -5.20 -4.12 -6.77
C PHE A 3 -4.62 -2.73 -6.55
N LYS A 4 -4.14 -2.07 -7.61
CA LYS A 4 -3.53 -0.74 -7.53
C LYS A 4 -4.45 0.29 -6.85
N ASP A 5 -5.76 0.04 -6.87
CA ASP A 5 -6.80 0.93 -6.34
C ASP A 5 -7.38 0.46 -4.99
N ASP A 6 -6.84 -0.59 -4.37
CA ASP A 6 -7.26 -1.10 -3.06
C ASP A 6 -6.07 -1.22 -2.09
N PRO A 7 -5.44 -0.09 -1.73
CA PRO A 7 -4.22 -0.08 -0.92
C PRO A 7 -4.43 -0.64 0.49
N PHE A 8 -5.65 -0.64 0.99
CA PHE A 8 -6.00 -1.16 2.32
C PHE A 8 -6.57 -2.57 2.30
N GLY A 9 -6.77 -3.17 1.11
CA GLY A 9 -7.26 -4.53 0.96
C GLY A 9 -8.75 -4.72 1.27
N TYR A 10 -9.56 -3.67 1.16
CA TYR A 10 -11.01 -3.75 1.45
C TYR A 10 -11.74 -4.71 0.50
N VAL A 11 -11.40 -4.72 -0.79
CA VAL A 11 -11.98 -5.65 -1.76
C VAL A 11 -11.56 -7.08 -1.43
N ALA A 12 -10.29 -7.28 -1.07
CA ALA A 12 -9.77 -8.59 -0.68
C ALA A 12 -10.49 -9.13 0.56
N GLN A 13 -10.68 -8.30 1.58
CA GLN A 13 -11.35 -8.65 2.81
C GLN A 13 -12.84 -8.99 2.57
N LEU A 14 -13.55 -8.15 1.82
CA LEU A 14 -14.95 -8.38 1.49
C LEU A 14 -15.14 -9.66 0.68
N SER A 15 -14.24 -9.91 -0.29
CA SER A 15 -14.25 -11.13 -1.10
C SER A 15 -14.08 -12.38 -0.24
N ALA A 16 -13.18 -12.35 0.75
CA ALA A 16 -12.99 -13.45 1.67
C ALA A 16 -14.24 -13.70 2.54
N TYR A 17 -14.88 -12.67 3.05
CA TYR A 17 -16.11 -12.80 3.81
C TYR A 17 -17.27 -13.34 2.96
N ALA A 18 -17.43 -12.81 1.75
CA ALA A 18 -18.47 -13.27 0.83
C ALA A 18 -18.29 -14.76 0.48
N GLN A 19 -17.07 -15.17 0.17
CA GLN A 19 -16.75 -16.57 -0.16
C GLN A 19 -16.97 -17.50 1.04
N ALA A 20 -16.52 -17.12 2.23
CA ALA A 20 -16.67 -17.92 3.44
C ALA A 20 -18.14 -18.14 3.84
N ASN A 21 -19.03 -17.21 3.51
CA ASN A 21 -20.45 -17.28 3.81
C ASN A 21 -21.31 -17.71 2.62
N ASN A 22 -20.73 -18.10 1.50
CA ASN A 22 -21.45 -18.39 0.24
C ASN A 22 -22.44 -17.28 -0.13
N ALA A 23 -22.07 -16.02 0.13
CA ALA A 23 -22.91 -14.88 -0.17
C ALA A 23 -23.01 -14.64 -1.67
N LYS A 24 -24.24 -14.39 -2.17
CA LYS A 24 -24.49 -14.08 -3.58
C LYS A 24 -24.17 -12.61 -3.90
N GLU A 25 -24.29 -11.75 -2.91
CA GLU A 25 -24.06 -10.32 -3.01
C GLU A 25 -23.23 -9.86 -1.80
N ALA A 26 -22.39 -8.87 -2.02
CA ALA A 26 -21.59 -8.24 -0.98
C ALA A 26 -21.40 -6.75 -1.31
N GLY A 27 -21.20 -5.96 -0.28
CA GLY A 27 -20.98 -4.52 -0.43
C GLY A 27 -20.67 -3.86 0.89
N TRP A 28 -20.40 -2.58 0.83
CA TRP A 28 -20.15 -1.75 2.02
C TRP A 28 -21.34 -0.86 2.31
N VAL A 29 -21.63 -0.69 3.58
CA VAL A 29 -22.45 0.42 4.06
C VAL A 29 -21.50 1.55 4.44
N VAL A 30 -21.59 2.66 3.74
CA VAL A 30 -20.75 3.84 3.93
C VAL A 30 -21.57 4.94 4.58
N ILE A 31 -21.00 5.57 5.62
CA ILE A 31 -21.62 6.70 6.32
C ILE A 31 -20.72 7.92 6.10
N ASP A 32 -21.25 8.95 5.48
CA ASP A 32 -20.60 10.26 5.44
C ASP A 32 -20.71 10.92 6.81
N LYS A 33 -19.59 11.07 7.47
CA LYS A 33 -19.53 11.65 8.82
C LYS A 33 -19.88 13.13 8.86
N THR A 34 -19.81 13.84 7.74
CA THR A 34 -20.10 15.27 7.65
C THR A 34 -21.60 15.52 7.53
N THR A 35 -22.28 14.71 6.72
CA THR A 35 -23.69 14.90 6.39
C THR A 35 -24.62 13.90 7.07
N GLY A 36 -24.09 12.80 7.60
CA GLY A 36 -24.86 11.68 8.14
C GLY A 36 -25.53 10.81 7.06
N GLN A 37 -25.24 11.05 5.80
CA GLN A 37 -25.81 10.25 4.71
C GLN A 37 -25.26 8.82 4.75
N ILE A 38 -26.14 7.86 4.49
CA ILE A 38 -25.81 6.43 4.41
C ILE A 38 -25.99 5.98 2.96
N ALA A 39 -24.99 5.31 2.43
CA ALA A 39 -25.03 4.73 1.10
C ALA A 39 -24.62 3.25 1.15
N TYR A 40 -25.28 2.42 0.35
CA TYR A 40 -24.84 1.05 0.08
C TYR A 40 -24.04 1.02 -1.22
N CYS A 41 -22.82 0.53 -1.15
CA CYS A 41 -21.91 0.39 -2.29
C CYS A 41 -21.75 -1.11 -2.61
N PRO A 42 -22.55 -1.66 -3.55
CA PRO A 42 -22.42 -3.07 -3.94
C PRO A 42 -21.11 -3.30 -4.69
N VAL A 43 -20.51 -4.46 -4.45
CA VAL A 43 -19.35 -4.94 -5.23
C VAL A 43 -19.82 -6.01 -6.20
N HIS A 44 -19.59 -5.78 -7.47
CA HIS A 44 -19.92 -6.74 -8.50
C HIS A 44 -19.01 -7.97 -8.41
N GLN A 45 -19.56 -9.15 -8.73
CA GLN A 45 -18.78 -10.41 -8.68
C GLN A 45 -17.50 -10.37 -9.53
N MET A 46 -17.47 -9.60 -10.59
CA MET A 46 -16.28 -9.42 -11.45
C MET A 46 -15.15 -8.62 -10.76
N GLU A 47 -15.46 -7.86 -9.73
CA GLU A 47 -14.50 -7.09 -8.95
C GLU A 47 -13.97 -7.88 -7.74
N MET A 48 -14.64 -8.98 -7.40
CA MET A 48 -14.20 -9.82 -6.29
C MET A 48 -12.98 -10.65 -6.67
N ILE A 49 -12.06 -10.79 -5.74
CA ILE A 49 -10.89 -11.65 -5.89
C ILE A 49 -11.20 -13.06 -5.38
N ASN A 50 -10.47 -14.04 -5.92
CA ASN A 50 -10.50 -15.40 -5.36
C ASN A 50 -9.69 -15.42 -4.06
N ALA A 51 -10.39 -15.48 -2.92
CA ALA A 51 -9.76 -15.45 -1.60
C ALA A 51 -8.85 -16.66 -1.35
N SER A 52 -9.21 -17.85 -1.85
CA SER A 52 -8.37 -19.05 -1.70
C SER A 52 -7.04 -18.90 -2.42
N GLN A 53 -7.05 -18.42 -3.66
CA GLN A 53 -5.81 -18.15 -4.40
C GLN A 53 -4.94 -17.10 -3.71
N LYS A 54 -5.57 -16.07 -3.12
CA LYS A 54 -4.84 -15.05 -2.36
C LYS A 54 -4.19 -15.63 -1.10
N ILE A 55 -4.90 -16.51 -0.39
CA ILE A 55 -4.37 -17.18 0.80
C ILE A 55 -3.20 -18.10 0.41
N ASP A 56 -3.32 -18.87 -0.66
CA ASP A 56 -2.26 -19.76 -1.12
C ASP A 56 -1.02 -18.98 -1.58
N TYR A 57 -1.21 -17.86 -2.27
CA TYR A 57 -0.11 -16.95 -2.60
C TYR A 57 0.63 -16.46 -1.34
N LEU A 58 -0.11 -16.00 -0.33
CA LEU A 58 0.48 -15.51 0.92
C LEU A 58 1.20 -16.63 1.69
N ARG A 59 0.62 -17.83 1.74
CA ARG A 59 1.25 -19.00 2.38
C ARG A 59 2.56 -19.39 1.70
N ASN A 60 2.62 -19.30 0.38
CA ASN A 60 3.84 -19.59 -0.36
C ASN A 60 4.89 -18.49 -0.15
N ALA A 61 4.49 -17.22 -0.22
CA ALA A 61 5.37 -16.09 0.02
C ALA A 61 6.02 -16.11 1.43
N ILE A 62 5.26 -16.56 2.46
CA ILE A 62 5.79 -16.67 3.83
C ILE A 62 6.80 -17.84 3.96
N LYS A 63 6.68 -18.88 3.13
CA LYS A 63 7.57 -20.04 3.14
C LYS A 63 8.81 -19.86 2.30
N ASP A 64 8.78 -18.90 1.40
CA ASP A 64 9.91 -18.60 0.53
C ASP A 64 11.03 -17.94 1.34
N SER A 65 12.29 -18.24 0.97
CA SER A 65 13.47 -17.58 1.55
C SER A 65 13.72 -16.20 0.95
N GLU A 66 13.15 -15.94 -0.22
CA GLU A 66 13.26 -14.66 -0.91
C GLU A 66 11.99 -13.83 -0.67
N PRO A 67 12.11 -12.54 -0.38
CA PRO A 67 10.94 -11.68 -0.21
C PRO A 67 10.17 -11.55 -1.54
N PRO A 68 8.84 -11.46 -1.49
CA PRO A 68 8.05 -11.23 -2.70
C PRO A 68 8.38 -9.87 -3.31
N ALA A 69 8.03 -9.70 -4.60
CA ALA A 69 8.16 -8.41 -5.27
C ALA A 69 7.43 -7.31 -4.49
N ARG A 70 7.95 -6.10 -4.56
CA ARG A 70 7.36 -4.92 -3.91
C ARG A 70 5.90 -4.75 -4.31
N CYS A 71 5.07 -4.39 -3.33
CA CYS A 71 3.64 -4.19 -3.54
C CYS A 71 3.35 -2.95 -4.39
N TYR A 72 4.19 -1.93 -4.27
CA TYR A 72 4.04 -0.64 -4.95
C TYR A 72 5.40 -0.15 -5.42
N ASP A 73 5.39 0.51 -6.57
CA ASP A 73 6.53 1.27 -7.06
C ASP A 73 6.68 2.59 -6.27
N ASP A 74 7.84 3.19 -6.32
CA ASP A 74 8.04 4.56 -5.87
C ASP A 74 7.40 5.55 -6.84
N VAL A 75 7.20 6.76 -6.37
CA VAL A 75 6.54 7.82 -7.13
C VAL A 75 7.38 9.09 -7.14
N PRO A 76 7.27 9.94 -8.18
CA PRO A 76 7.97 11.20 -8.22
C PRO A 76 7.63 12.11 -7.03
N ASP A 77 8.65 12.74 -6.44
CA ASP A 77 8.47 13.80 -5.44
C ASP A 77 8.28 15.17 -6.13
N GLY A 78 7.11 15.38 -6.68
CA GLY A 78 6.75 16.59 -7.39
C GLY A 78 7.64 16.83 -8.62
N LYS A 79 8.30 18.00 -8.69
CA LYS A 79 9.21 18.39 -9.79
C LYS A 79 10.69 18.42 -9.38
N SER A 80 11.02 17.83 -8.24
CA SER A 80 12.38 17.86 -7.68
C SER A 80 13.37 16.97 -8.43
N GLY A 81 12.88 15.95 -9.16
CA GLY A 81 13.67 14.84 -9.70
C GLY A 81 13.82 13.69 -8.72
N ASN A 82 13.51 13.90 -7.45
CA ASN A 82 13.57 12.86 -6.43
C ASN A 82 12.42 11.87 -6.59
N MET A 83 12.64 10.64 -6.09
CA MET A 83 11.62 9.62 -5.97
C MET A 83 11.33 9.38 -4.49
N GLN A 84 10.06 9.10 -4.16
CA GLN A 84 9.60 8.86 -2.79
C GLN A 84 8.73 7.62 -2.70
N LEU A 85 8.58 7.10 -1.50
CA LEU A 85 7.64 6.00 -1.25
C LEU A 85 6.21 6.40 -1.65
N SER A 86 5.51 5.46 -2.27
CA SER A 86 4.06 5.58 -2.45
C SER A 86 3.33 5.59 -1.10
N VAL A 87 2.08 6.06 -1.09
CA VAL A 87 1.27 6.16 0.13
C VAL A 87 1.17 4.81 0.85
N GLY A 88 0.97 3.70 0.12
CA GLY A 88 0.88 2.37 0.70
C GLY A 88 2.16 1.92 1.42
N CYS A 89 3.33 2.32 0.91
CA CYS A 89 4.61 2.00 1.53
C CYS A 89 4.94 2.86 2.75
N ASN A 90 4.44 4.10 2.83
CA ASN A 90 4.72 4.99 3.96
C ASN A 90 4.29 4.39 5.31
N TYR A 91 3.19 3.66 5.34
CA TYR A 91 2.64 3.04 6.55
C TYR A 91 3.13 1.60 6.77
N CYS A 92 3.91 1.04 5.85
CA CYS A 92 4.41 -0.33 5.96
C CYS A 92 5.55 -0.41 7.00
N PRO A 93 5.47 -1.32 7.99
CA PRO A 93 6.55 -1.50 8.96
C PRO A 93 7.84 -2.06 8.34
N HIS A 94 7.71 -2.78 7.21
CA HIS A 94 8.84 -3.40 6.51
C HIS A 94 9.48 -2.51 5.45
N LYS A 95 9.13 -1.21 5.37
CA LYS A 95 9.63 -0.33 4.33
C LYS A 95 11.15 -0.23 4.27
N PHE A 96 11.83 -0.27 5.42
CA PHE A 96 13.29 -0.13 5.46
C PHE A 96 14.00 -1.36 4.90
N ASP A 97 13.54 -2.56 5.24
CA ASP A 97 14.07 -3.81 4.69
C ASP A 97 13.74 -3.93 3.20
N CYS A 98 12.51 -3.62 2.85
CA CYS A 98 12.00 -3.69 1.48
C CYS A 98 12.72 -2.75 0.53
N TRP A 99 13.21 -1.61 1.00
CA TRP A 99 13.89 -0.58 0.22
C TRP A 99 15.36 -0.38 0.64
N SER A 100 16.01 -1.46 1.09
CA SER A 100 17.42 -1.44 1.48
C SER A 100 18.36 -1.09 0.32
N ASP A 101 17.96 -1.34 -0.92
CA ASP A 101 18.68 -0.99 -2.16
C ASP A 101 18.47 0.47 -2.61
N ALA A 102 17.53 1.22 -1.99
CA ALA A 102 17.29 2.63 -2.30
C ALA A 102 18.55 3.48 -2.13
N ASN A 103 18.60 4.63 -2.83
CA ASN A 103 19.74 5.55 -2.80
C ASN A 103 21.09 4.83 -3.04
N ASN A 104 21.14 3.95 -4.04
CA ASN A 104 22.32 3.16 -4.37
C ASN A 104 22.80 2.25 -3.22
N GLY A 105 21.89 1.57 -2.55
CA GLY A 105 22.19 0.62 -1.48
C GLY A 105 22.40 1.26 -0.11
N LYS A 106 22.09 2.55 0.05
CA LYS A 106 22.15 3.25 1.34
C LYS A 106 20.84 3.18 2.12
N GLY A 107 19.78 2.61 1.50
CA GLY A 107 18.45 2.56 2.07
C GLY A 107 17.66 3.85 1.89
N LEU A 108 16.50 3.91 2.54
CA LEU A 108 15.65 5.09 2.50
C LEU A 108 16.28 6.27 3.23
N ARG A 109 16.12 7.46 2.67
CA ARG A 109 16.47 8.71 3.37
C ARG A 109 15.19 9.42 3.79
N ALA A 110 15.13 9.84 5.04
CA ALA A 110 13.95 10.47 5.63
C ALA A 110 14.17 11.97 5.87
N PHE A 111 13.21 12.76 5.44
CA PHE A 111 13.26 14.22 5.53
C PHE A 111 12.04 14.77 6.25
N GLN A 112 12.27 15.65 7.23
CA GLN A 112 11.23 16.26 8.04
C GLN A 112 10.65 17.50 7.34
N TYR A 113 9.46 17.38 6.80
CA TYR A 113 8.67 18.52 6.33
C TYR A 113 7.76 19.03 7.44
N ALA A 114 7.15 20.21 7.25
CA ALA A 114 6.33 20.85 8.28
C ALA A 114 5.23 19.97 8.87
N ASN A 115 4.59 19.14 8.03
CA ASN A 115 3.43 18.35 8.43
C ASN A 115 3.62 16.84 8.31
N ASN A 116 4.74 16.36 7.74
CA ASN A 116 4.96 14.94 7.51
C ASN A 116 6.44 14.63 7.34
N ILE A 117 6.76 13.35 7.45
CA ILE A 117 8.07 12.80 7.06
C ILE A 117 7.91 12.22 5.64
N LYS A 118 8.85 12.55 4.76
CA LYS A 118 8.97 11.91 3.45
C LYS A 118 10.14 10.96 3.44
N TYR A 119 9.92 9.79 2.88
CA TYR A 119 10.95 8.77 2.68
C TYR A 119 11.32 8.75 1.20
N LEU A 120 12.55 9.16 0.89
CA LEU A 120 13.04 9.23 -0.48
C LEU A 120 13.79 7.93 -0.84
N THR A 121 13.43 7.37 -1.99
CA THR A 121 14.05 6.18 -2.57
C THR A 121 15.20 6.53 -3.49
N ASN A 122 15.15 7.71 -4.09
CA ASN A 122 16.25 8.32 -4.85
C ASN A 122 16.29 9.82 -4.61
N VAL A 123 17.46 10.34 -4.26
CA VAL A 123 17.69 11.78 -4.06
C VAL A 123 18.57 12.28 -5.20
N ASP A 124 17.95 12.94 -6.17
CA ASP A 124 18.61 13.65 -7.26
C ASP A 124 18.98 15.08 -6.85
N ARG A 125 18.07 15.72 -6.11
CA ARG A 125 18.28 17.04 -5.56
C ARG A 125 18.05 17.03 -4.05
N GLU A 126 19.05 17.47 -3.28
CA GLU A 126 18.97 17.54 -1.83
C GLU A 126 17.82 18.43 -1.37
N PRO A 127 16.88 17.92 -0.52
CA PRO A 127 15.81 18.72 0.03
C PRO A 127 16.35 19.80 0.98
N ASN A 128 15.75 20.99 0.95
CA ASN A 128 16.10 22.08 1.87
C ASN A 128 15.31 21.97 3.19
N VAL A 129 15.32 20.79 3.80
CA VAL A 129 14.70 20.48 5.09
C VAL A 129 15.59 19.47 5.83
N PRO A 130 15.51 19.39 7.16
CA PRO A 130 16.35 18.47 7.92
C PRO A 130 16.15 17.01 7.51
N GLU A 131 17.26 16.31 7.32
CA GLU A 131 17.27 14.85 7.27
C GLU A 131 17.23 14.29 8.68
N ILE A 132 16.41 13.27 8.91
CA ILE A 132 16.31 12.59 10.19
C ILE A 132 16.94 11.20 10.10
N GLN A 133 17.67 10.83 11.12
CA GLN A 133 18.16 9.45 11.27
C GLN A 133 17.01 8.53 11.64
N ILE A 134 16.93 7.38 10.99
CA ILE A 134 15.91 6.36 11.16
C ILE A 134 16.57 5.08 11.70
#